data_6446b0af0a9a7f45b4bd9802581ad63f
#
_entry.id   6446b0af0a9a7f45b4bd9802581ad63f
#
_cell.length_a   1.000
_cell.length_b   1.000
_cell.length_c   1.000
_cell.angle_alpha   90.00
_cell.angle_beta   90.00
_cell.angle_gamma   90.00
#
_symmetry.space_group_name_H-M   'P 1'
#
loop_
_entity.id
_entity.type
_entity.pdbx_description
1 polymer ?
#
loop_
_entity_poly.entity_id
_entity_poly.type
_entity_poly.pdbx_seq_one_letter_code
_entity_poly.pdbx_strand_id
1 'polypeptide(L)'
;MNREKYFHGAELTNLKRIIKEKTGYYIKNNSVLIQAFRRSSYAAENGGKSNEIFEFFGDQVLSNYVVKIIAKRCGSFNYLGDYTFRIRENRFTTIKQDFINNENFARIIDEWGIINCLLVGKSDEKNEVHKQIKIKADLFESIIGAIAVETNWNDGILEKVVNRALNIDEKIDELIKNDFGYKWFNLDNAVNKLKEYAEQQIFSVSEYECVGPEYLGYDNDGNPIWACNCSLINDTTGIMRSVMASSKKDAKKAVAYLLLCEHYQVQNQYGVNDSFNWWIYKNGKLIPDRKENKGEKI
;
A
#
# COMPACT_ATOMS: atom_id res chain seq x y z
N MET A 1 -26.63 13.58 29.51
CA MET A 1 -27.26 13.40 28.16
C MET A 1 -27.71 11.95 28.06
N ASN A 2 -28.99 11.66 27.76
CA ASN A 2 -29.44 10.26 27.66
C ASN A 2 -28.91 9.62 26.38
N ARG A 3 -27.83 8.85 26.48
CA ARG A 3 -27.18 8.19 25.33
C ARG A 3 -27.89 6.92 24.86
N GLU A 4 -28.79 6.35 25.68
CA GLU A 4 -29.57 5.17 25.29
C GLU A 4 -30.45 5.40 24.07
N LYS A 5 -30.84 6.68 23.82
CA LYS A 5 -31.64 7.05 22.64
C LYS A 5 -31.04 6.59 21.32
N TYR A 6 -29.68 6.52 21.23
CA TYR A 6 -28.99 6.07 20.01
C TYR A 6 -29.18 4.60 19.67
N PHE A 7 -29.80 3.84 20.57
CA PHE A 7 -30.07 2.41 20.38
C PHE A 7 -31.54 2.10 20.15
N HIS A 8 -32.33 3.11 19.80
CA HIS A 8 -33.77 2.97 19.49
C HIS A 8 -34.12 3.65 18.16
N GLY A 9 -35.05 3.04 17.46
CA GLY A 9 -35.68 3.65 16.28
C GLY A 9 -34.73 4.12 15.19
N ALA A 10 -34.88 5.35 14.77
CA ALA A 10 -34.14 5.96 13.66
C ALA A 10 -32.67 6.16 13.97
N GLU A 11 -32.31 6.47 15.22
CA GLU A 11 -30.93 6.68 15.64
C GLU A 11 -30.10 5.39 15.52
N LEU A 12 -30.64 4.25 15.95
CA LEU A 12 -29.99 2.95 15.79
C LEU A 12 -29.79 2.60 14.31
N THR A 13 -30.80 2.86 13.50
CA THR A 13 -30.72 2.62 12.06
C THR A 13 -29.63 3.49 11.42
N ASN A 14 -29.55 4.76 11.82
CA ASN A 14 -28.49 5.67 11.34
C ASN A 14 -27.11 5.23 11.77
N LEU A 15 -26.93 4.80 13.03
CA LEU A 15 -25.63 4.27 13.52
C LEU A 15 -25.20 3.04 12.71
N LYS A 16 -26.11 2.09 12.47
CA LYS A 16 -25.84 0.92 11.61
C LYS A 16 -25.47 1.31 10.18
N ARG A 17 -26.13 2.33 9.63
CA ARG A 17 -25.83 2.85 8.29
C ARG A 17 -24.41 3.43 8.23
N ILE A 18 -24.02 4.24 9.22
CA ILE A 18 -22.67 4.81 9.28
C ILE A 18 -21.63 3.69 9.35
N ILE A 19 -21.79 2.72 10.25
CA ILE A 19 -20.86 1.60 10.36
C ILE A 19 -20.78 0.83 9.04
N LYS A 20 -21.92 0.54 8.39
CA LYS A 20 -21.94 -0.11 7.07
C LYS A 20 -21.19 0.69 6.01
N GLU A 21 -21.40 1.99 5.96
CA GLU A 21 -20.72 2.88 5.02
C GLU A 21 -19.21 2.86 5.20
N LYS A 22 -18.74 2.85 6.45
CA LYS A 22 -17.33 2.93 6.80
C LYS A 22 -16.59 1.59 6.76
N THR A 23 -17.28 0.49 7.07
CA THR A 23 -16.69 -0.85 7.15
C THR A 23 -17.08 -1.78 5.99
N GLY A 24 -18.15 -1.44 5.26
CA GLY A 24 -18.77 -2.32 4.27
C GLY A 24 -19.69 -3.39 4.87
N TYR A 25 -19.77 -3.52 6.21
CA TYR A 25 -20.56 -4.54 6.89
C TYR A 25 -21.75 -3.95 7.66
N TYR A 26 -22.92 -4.52 7.48
CA TYR A 26 -24.14 -4.14 8.21
C TYR A 26 -24.35 -5.06 9.42
N ILE A 27 -24.16 -4.55 10.64
CA ILE A 27 -24.41 -5.28 11.87
C ILE A 27 -25.91 -5.54 12.02
N LYS A 28 -26.32 -6.81 11.97
CA LYS A 28 -27.73 -7.22 12.03
C LYS A 28 -28.21 -7.32 13.48
N ASN A 29 -27.39 -7.89 14.36
CA ASN A 29 -27.73 -8.14 15.76
C ASN A 29 -27.60 -6.87 16.60
N ASN A 30 -28.73 -6.34 17.05
CA ASN A 30 -28.78 -5.16 17.90
C ASN A 30 -28.04 -5.35 19.21
N SER A 31 -28.12 -6.54 19.83
CA SER A 31 -27.48 -6.81 21.12
C SER A 31 -25.95 -6.78 21.00
N VAL A 32 -25.40 -7.31 19.91
CA VAL A 32 -23.96 -7.24 19.62
C VAL A 32 -23.52 -5.79 19.43
N LEU A 33 -24.28 -5.01 18.63
CA LEU A 33 -23.98 -3.60 18.44
C LEU A 33 -24.03 -2.79 19.74
N ILE A 34 -25.10 -2.97 20.54
CA ILE A 34 -25.24 -2.27 21.84
C ILE A 34 -24.10 -2.63 22.78
N GLN A 35 -23.71 -3.90 22.85
CA GLN A 35 -22.59 -4.32 23.67
C GLN A 35 -21.26 -3.68 23.23
N ALA A 36 -21.03 -3.54 21.92
CA ALA A 36 -19.81 -2.88 21.38
C ALA A 36 -19.70 -1.41 21.84
N PHE A 37 -20.82 -0.76 22.12
CA PHE A 37 -20.86 0.62 22.62
C PHE A 37 -21.01 0.74 24.13
N ARG A 38 -20.97 -0.35 24.89
CA ARG A 38 -21.18 -0.35 26.34
C ARG A 38 -19.88 -0.47 27.11
N ARG A 39 -19.44 0.62 27.73
CA ARG A 39 -18.28 0.58 28.61
C ARG A 39 -18.56 -0.19 29.93
N SER A 40 -17.48 -0.65 30.57
CA SER A 40 -17.56 -1.34 31.86
C SER A 40 -18.24 -0.48 32.96
N SER A 41 -17.99 0.84 32.96
CA SER A 41 -18.64 1.75 33.92
C SER A 41 -20.16 1.81 33.71
N TYR A 42 -20.65 1.81 32.48
CA TYR A 42 -22.09 1.76 32.23
C TYR A 42 -22.68 0.39 32.60
N ALA A 43 -21.98 -0.69 32.24
CA ALA A 43 -22.39 -2.06 32.58
C ALA A 43 -22.50 -2.28 34.09
N ALA A 44 -21.58 -1.72 34.85
CA ALA A 44 -21.63 -1.79 36.33
C ALA A 44 -22.83 -1.07 36.93
N GLU A 45 -23.25 0.05 36.38
CA GLU A 45 -24.37 0.85 36.85
C GLU A 45 -25.75 0.32 36.37
N ASN A 46 -25.81 -0.19 35.14
CA ASN A 46 -27.08 -0.47 34.44
C ASN A 46 -27.26 -1.94 34.05
N GLY A 47 -26.22 -2.76 34.31
CA GLY A 47 -26.21 -4.18 33.93
C GLY A 47 -25.79 -4.43 32.49
N GLY A 48 -25.73 -5.69 32.10
CA GLY A 48 -25.28 -6.16 30.82
C GLY A 48 -23.78 -6.42 30.75
N LYS A 49 -23.29 -6.87 29.60
CA LYS A 49 -21.87 -7.12 29.36
C LYS A 49 -21.20 -5.90 28.75
N SER A 50 -19.95 -5.60 29.19
CA SER A 50 -19.16 -4.53 28.63
C SER A 50 -18.61 -4.88 27.24
N ASN A 51 -18.01 -3.90 26.59
CA ASN A 51 -17.37 -4.05 25.29
C ASN A 51 -15.95 -4.62 25.35
N GLU A 52 -15.37 -4.83 26.53
CA GLU A 52 -13.97 -5.25 26.73
C GLU A 52 -13.60 -6.54 25.97
N ILE A 53 -14.54 -7.49 25.88
CA ILE A 53 -14.28 -8.71 25.10
C ILE A 53 -14.21 -8.44 23.58
N PHE A 54 -15.01 -7.50 23.11
CA PHE A 54 -14.96 -7.09 21.69
C PHE A 54 -13.73 -6.23 21.39
N GLU A 55 -13.30 -5.35 22.30
CA GLU A 55 -12.05 -4.62 22.25
C GLU A 55 -10.88 -5.61 22.10
N PHE A 56 -10.78 -6.60 22.97
CA PHE A 56 -9.75 -7.64 22.89
C PHE A 56 -9.75 -8.38 21.53
N PHE A 57 -10.92 -8.77 21.03
CA PHE A 57 -11.03 -9.44 19.73
C PHE A 57 -10.68 -8.50 18.57
N GLY A 58 -11.09 -7.25 18.65
CA GLY A 58 -10.84 -6.25 17.63
C GLY A 58 -9.36 -5.93 17.45
N ASP A 59 -8.62 -5.78 18.56
CA ASP A 59 -7.17 -5.61 18.54
C ASP A 59 -6.49 -6.76 17.77
N GLN A 60 -6.83 -8.01 18.08
CA GLN A 60 -6.26 -9.17 17.41
C GLN A 60 -6.65 -9.22 15.92
N VAL A 61 -7.90 -8.93 15.57
CA VAL A 61 -8.38 -8.89 14.19
C VAL A 61 -7.63 -7.81 13.40
N LEU A 62 -7.55 -6.59 13.92
CA LEU A 62 -6.86 -5.47 13.29
C LEU A 62 -5.39 -5.81 13.05
N SER A 63 -4.70 -6.31 14.08
CA SER A 63 -3.29 -6.69 13.99
C SER A 63 -3.04 -7.75 12.92
N ASN A 64 -3.87 -8.79 12.88
CA ASN A 64 -3.74 -9.89 11.93
C ASN A 64 -4.03 -9.46 10.48
N TYR A 65 -5.16 -8.77 10.27
CA TYR A 65 -5.57 -8.43 8.90
C TYR A 65 -4.77 -7.29 8.29
N VAL A 66 -4.27 -6.34 9.08
CA VAL A 66 -3.34 -5.32 8.58
C VAL A 66 -2.06 -5.99 8.04
N VAL A 67 -1.46 -6.92 8.81
CA VAL A 67 -0.29 -7.67 8.34
C VAL A 67 -0.60 -8.50 7.10
N LYS A 68 -1.74 -9.20 7.08
CA LYS A 68 -2.17 -10.02 5.94
C LYS A 68 -2.37 -9.20 4.67
N ILE A 69 -3.01 -8.03 4.76
CA ILE A 69 -3.25 -7.14 3.61
C ILE A 69 -1.92 -6.56 3.11
N ILE A 70 -1.05 -6.09 4.01
CA ILE A 70 0.29 -5.61 3.65
C ILE A 70 1.06 -6.73 2.94
N ALA A 71 1.04 -7.96 3.47
CA ALA A 71 1.72 -9.10 2.85
C ALA A 71 1.20 -9.38 1.44
N LYS A 72 -0.11 -9.39 1.24
CA LYS A 72 -0.73 -9.62 -0.07
C LYS A 72 -0.42 -8.51 -1.08
N ARG A 73 -0.35 -7.25 -0.62
CA ARG A 73 -0.13 -6.09 -1.49
C ARG A 73 1.33 -5.87 -1.85
N CYS A 74 2.23 -6.16 -0.93
CA CYS A 74 3.65 -5.83 -1.06
C CYS A 74 4.54 -7.06 -1.26
N GLY A 75 4.05 -8.26 -1.02
CA GLY A 75 4.82 -9.49 -1.11
C GLY A 75 4.54 -10.28 -2.39
N SER A 76 5.56 -10.96 -2.87
CA SER A 76 5.48 -11.90 -4.00
C SER A 76 6.58 -12.95 -3.90
N PHE A 77 6.39 -14.09 -4.54
CA PHE A 77 7.47 -15.04 -4.72
C PHE A 77 8.34 -14.61 -5.91
N ASN A 78 9.67 -14.66 -5.71
CA ASN A 78 10.61 -14.52 -6.81
C ASN A 78 10.72 -15.85 -7.60
N TYR A 79 11.49 -15.84 -8.68
CA TYR A 79 11.69 -17.02 -9.54
C TYR A 79 12.44 -18.17 -8.85
N LEU A 80 13.17 -17.92 -7.76
CA LEU A 80 13.84 -18.95 -6.94
C LEU A 80 12.88 -19.58 -5.91
N GLY A 81 11.66 -19.05 -5.79
CA GLY A 81 10.68 -19.49 -4.80
C GLY A 81 10.81 -18.79 -3.45
N ASP A 82 11.69 -17.79 -3.31
CA ASP A 82 11.79 -17.00 -2.09
C ASP A 82 10.67 -15.97 -2.03
N TYR A 83 10.12 -15.77 -0.83
CA TYR A 83 9.13 -14.75 -0.61
C TYR A 83 9.79 -13.39 -0.39
N THR A 84 9.55 -12.48 -1.30
CA THR A 84 10.14 -11.14 -1.31
C THR A 84 9.10 -10.07 -1.13
N PHE A 85 9.53 -8.88 -0.74
CA PHE A 85 8.66 -7.74 -0.54
C PHE A 85 9.11 -6.52 -1.34
N ARG A 86 8.14 -5.76 -1.85
CA ARG A 86 8.38 -4.46 -2.51
C ARG A 86 8.81 -3.35 -1.54
N ILE A 87 8.61 -3.54 -0.23
CA ILE A 87 8.93 -2.58 0.83
C ILE A 87 10.07 -3.16 1.66
N ARG A 88 11.02 -2.33 2.09
CA ARG A 88 12.14 -2.76 2.94
C ARG A 88 11.65 -3.35 4.26
N GLU A 89 12.23 -4.46 4.69
CA GLU A 89 11.86 -5.18 5.90
C GLU A 89 11.84 -4.30 7.16
N ASN A 90 12.81 -3.40 7.31
CA ASN A 90 12.88 -2.48 8.43
C ASN A 90 11.71 -1.50 8.52
N ARG A 91 10.89 -1.37 7.47
CA ARG A 91 9.71 -0.49 7.45
C ARG A 91 8.40 -1.19 7.78
N PHE A 92 8.34 -2.52 7.79
CA PHE A 92 7.09 -3.22 8.08
C PHE A 92 6.51 -2.88 9.44
N THR A 93 7.36 -2.85 10.46
CA THR A 93 6.92 -2.50 11.83
C THR A 93 6.35 -1.09 11.87
N THR A 94 7.03 -0.12 11.22
CA THR A 94 6.56 1.26 11.17
C THR A 94 5.24 1.36 10.41
N ILE A 95 5.13 0.75 9.22
CA ILE A 95 3.90 0.76 8.43
C ILE A 95 2.75 0.11 9.19
N LYS A 96 3.00 -1.05 9.84
CA LYS A 96 1.99 -1.67 10.69
C LYS A 96 1.56 -0.71 11.79
N GLN A 97 2.50 -0.05 12.49
CA GLN A 97 2.21 0.91 13.56
C GLN A 97 1.44 2.15 13.07
N ASP A 98 1.67 2.61 11.84
CA ASP A 98 0.93 3.72 11.26
C ASP A 98 -0.57 3.40 11.08
N PHE A 99 -0.90 2.12 10.85
CA PHE A 99 -2.29 1.65 10.81
C PHE A 99 -2.85 1.35 12.20
N ILE A 100 -2.05 0.72 13.08
CA ILE A 100 -2.48 0.17 14.37
C ILE A 100 -1.90 1.01 15.50
N ASN A 101 -2.55 2.14 15.78
CA ASN A 101 -2.25 2.98 16.93
C ASN A 101 -3.51 3.72 17.39
N ASN A 102 -3.51 4.11 18.65
CA ASN A 102 -4.65 4.73 19.28
C ASN A 102 -5.04 6.08 18.64
N GLU A 103 -4.08 6.85 18.17
CA GLU A 103 -4.30 8.13 17.50
C GLU A 103 -5.06 7.96 16.19
N ASN A 104 -4.68 6.96 15.37
CA ASN A 104 -5.36 6.65 14.12
C ASN A 104 -6.79 6.15 14.38
N PHE A 105 -6.98 5.25 15.33
CA PHE A 105 -8.31 4.73 15.68
C PHE A 105 -9.22 5.82 16.25
N ALA A 106 -8.69 6.69 17.12
CA ALA A 106 -9.43 7.81 17.66
C ALA A 106 -9.87 8.80 16.58
N ARG A 107 -8.96 9.12 15.64
CA ARG A 107 -9.26 9.97 14.49
C ARG A 107 -10.38 9.38 13.64
N ILE A 108 -10.34 8.07 13.38
CA ILE A 108 -11.38 7.37 12.62
C ILE A 108 -12.74 7.47 13.32
N ILE A 109 -12.81 7.27 14.63
CA ILE A 109 -14.05 7.41 15.39
C ILE A 109 -14.58 8.84 15.35
N ASP A 110 -13.71 9.84 15.42
CA ASP A 110 -14.10 11.25 15.27
C ASP A 110 -14.66 11.54 13.87
N GLU A 111 -14.02 11.03 12.83
CA GLU A 111 -14.49 11.15 11.43
C GLU A 111 -15.84 10.42 11.19
N TRP A 112 -16.08 9.32 11.89
CA TRP A 112 -17.39 8.65 11.83
C TRP A 112 -18.47 9.38 12.60
N GLY A 113 -18.11 10.27 13.53
CA GLY A 113 -19.05 11.07 14.32
C GLY A 113 -19.89 10.26 15.31
N ILE A 114 -19.45 9.07 15.71
CA ILE A 114 -20.25 8.12 16.51
C ILE A 114 -19.87 8.03 17.98
N ILE A 115 -18.86 8.78 18.43
CA ILE A 115 -18.40 8.73 19.82
C ILE A 115 -19.50 9.07 20.83
N ASN A 116 -20.44 9.93 20.46
CA ASN A 116 -21.56 10.30 21.33
C ASN A 116 -22.56 9.15 21.57
N CYS A 117 -22.48 8.08 20.77
CA CYS A 117 -23.27 6.87 20.99
C CYS A 117 -22.67 5.97 22.09
N LEU A 118 -21.43 6.21 22.55
CA LEU A 118 -20.79 5.39 23.58
C LEU A 118 -21.57 5.51 24.90
N LEU A 119 -22.01 4.37 25.45
CA LEU A 119 -22.66 4.26 26.76
C LEU A 119 -21.60 4.26 27.86
N VAL A 120 -21.64 5.25 28.73
CA VAL A 120 -20.69 5.46 29.83
C VAL A 120 -21.44 5.64 31.14
N GLY A 121 -20.85 5.19 32.25
CA GLY A 121 -21.37 5.44 33.59
C GLY A 121 -21.23 6.90 34.01
N LYS A 122 -21.92 7.29 35.09
CA LYS A 122 -21.97 8.69 35.56
C LYS A 122 -20.60 9.29 35.86
N SER A 123 -19.69 8.48 36.44
CA SER A 123 -18.31 8.93 36.72
C SER A 123 -17.55 9.22 35.43
N ASP A 124 -17.60 8.32 34.45
CA ASP A 124 -16.97 8.48 33.15
C ASP A 124 -17.54 9.67 32.38
N GLU A 125 -18.86 9.89 32.47
CA GLU A 125 -19.51 11.04 31.85
C GLU A 125 -19.04 12.36 32.48
N LYS A 126 -18.94 12.43 33.82
CA LYS A 126 -18.42 13.61 34.51
C LYS A 126 -16.96 13.91 34.16
N ASN A 127 -16.17 12.87 33.96
CA ASN A 127 -14.76 12.97 33.56
C ASN A 127 -14.55 13.13 32.06
N GLU A 128 -15.61 13.26 31.28
CA GLU A 128 -15.60 13.43 29.82
C GLU A 128 -14.70 12.40 29.09
N VAL A 129 -14.71 11.15 29.54
CA VAL A 129 -13.80 10.11 29.01
C VAL A 129 -13.93 9.89 27.51
N HIS A 130 -15.08 10.21 26.92
CA HIS A 130 -15.33 10.14 25.49
C HIS A 130 -14.41 11.08 24.66
N LYS A 131 -13.74 12.04 25.31
CA LYS A 131 -12.73 12.91 24.68
C LYS A 131 -11.34 12.28 24.62
N GLN A 132 -11.10 11.23 25.42
CA GLN A 132 -9.79 10.59 25.54
C GLN A 132 -9.51 9.72 24.30
N ILE A 133 -8.28 9.82 23.78
CA ILE A 133 -7.80 9.07 22.61
C ILE A 133 -7.99 7.57 22.84
N LYS A 134 -7.55 7.04 23.98
CA LYS A 134 -7.69 5.62 24.28
C LYS A 134 -9.13 5.13 24.21
N ILE A 135 -10.08 5.88 24.76
CA ILE A 135 -11.50 5.46 24.79
C ILE A 135 -12.12 5.42 23.38
N LYS A 136 -11.70 6.31 22.51
CA LYS A 136 -12.11 6.27 21.10
C LYS A 136 -11.48 5.08 20.37
N ALA A 137 -10.21 4.78 20.65
CA ALA A 137 -9.53 3.60 20.11
C ALA A 137 -10.20 2.31 20.56
N ASP A 138 -10.46 2.15 21.89
CA ASP A 138 -11.16 1.01 22.45
C ASP A 138 -12.54 0.80 21.78
N LEU A 139 -13.25 1.89 21.45
CA LEU A 139 -14.53 1.82 20.74
C LEU A 139 -14.33 1.31 19.30
N PHE A 140 -13.32 1.79 18.58
CA PHE A 140 -13.04 1.33 17.23
C PHE A 140 -12.75 -0.17 17.21
N GLU A 141 -11.84 -0.63 18.07
CA GLU A 141 -11.51 -2.05 18.25
C GLU A 141 -12.76 -2.87 18.59
N SER A 142 -13.57 -2.37 19.49
CA SER A 142 -14.81 -3.03 19.93
C SER A 142 -15.82 -3.20 18.79
N ILE A 143 -15.95 -2.23 17.87
CA ILE A 143 -16.80 -2.35 16.68
C ILE A 143 -16.27 -3.45 15.76
N ILE A 144 -14.96 -3.50 15.54
CA ILE A 144 -14.34 -4.52 14.68
C ILE A 144 -14.48 -5.91 15.29
N GLY A 145 -14.27 -6.04 16.61
CA GLY A 145 -14.46 -7.30 17.34
C GLY A 145 -15.92 -7.78 17.33
N ALA A 146 -16.87 -6.87 17.45
CA ALA A 146 -18.29 -7.18 17.32
C ALA A 146 -18.63 -7.74 15.93
N ILE A 147 -18.07 -7.15 14.86
CA ILE A 147 -18.22 -7.66 13.50
C ILE A 147 -17.58 -9.05 13.37
N ALA A 148 -16.42 -9.28 13.98
CA ALA A 148 -15.77 -10.59 13.96
C ALA A 148 -16.66 -11.68 14.55
N VAL A 149 -17.23 -11.43 15.72
CA VAL A 149 -18.16 -12.36 16.38
C VAL A 149 -19.43 -12.57 15.55
N GLU A 150 -20.06 -11.50 15.04
CA GLU A 150 -21.28 -11.63 14.26
C GLU A 150 -21.09 -12.37 12.95
N THR A 151 -19.92 -12.25 12.32
CA THR A 151 -19.56 -12.94 11.07
C THR A 151 -19.06 -14.36 11.30
N ASN A 152 -19.03 -14.81 12.55
CA ASN A 152 -18.40 -16.09 12.94
C ASN A 152 -16.96 -16.18 12.39
N TRP A 153 -16.20 -15.11 12.53
CA TRP A 153 -14.79 -15.02 12.11
C TRP A 153 -14.55 -15.26 10.62
N ASN A 154 -15.52 -14.90 9.77
CA ASN A 154 -15.38 -15.09 8.33
C ASN A 154 -14.20 -14.28 7.76
N ASP A 155 -13.17 -14.98 7.30
CA ASP A 155 -11.91 -14.42 6.82
C ASP A 155 -12.09 -13.38 5.70
N GLY A 156 -12.89 -13.72 4.68
CA GLY A 156 -13.09 -12.84 3.52
C GLY A 156 -13.90 -11.58 3.86
N ILE A 157 -14.80 -11.64 4.86
CA ILE A 157 -15.54 -10.47 5.33
C ILE A 157 -14.61 -9.59 6.16
N LEU A 158 -13.87 -10.16 7.11
CA LEU A 158 -12.99 -9.42 8.02
C LEU A 158 -11.86 -8.71 7.26
N GLU A 159 -11.27 -9.34 6.26
CA GLU A 159 -10.26 -8.69 5.41
C GLU A 159 -10.82 -7.43 4.74
N LYS A 160 -12.01 -7.50 4.15
CA LYS A 160 -12.67 -6.36 3.51
C LYS A 160 -13.05 -5.27 4.51
N VAL A 161 -13.55 -5.66 5.69
CA VAL A 161 -13.92 -4.74 6.78
C VAL A 161 -12.72 -3.96 7.26
N VAL A 162 -11.62 -4.64 7.58
CA VAL A 162 -10.38 -3.99 8.08
C VAL A 162 -9.76 -3.11 7.01
N ASN A 163 -9.68 -3.61 5.77
CA ASN A 163 -9.15 -2.83 4.65
C ASN A 163 -9.92 -1.51 4.47
N ARG A 164 -11.24 -1.59 4.45
CA ARG A 164 -12.10 -0.42 4.24
C ARG A 164 -12.09 0.53 5.44
N ALA A 165 -12.17 0.01 6.67
CA ALA A 165 -12.20 0.81 7.89
C ALA A 165 -10.92 1.62 8.10
N LEU A 166 -9.77 1.06 7.72
CA LEU A 166 -8.45 1.69 7.84
C LEU A 166 -7.96 2.34 6.54
N ASN A 167 -8.69 2.16 5.44
CA ASN A 167 -8.30 2.60 4.09
C ASN A 167 -6.89 2.12 3.68
N ILE A 168 -6.62 0.82 3.90
CA ILE A 168 -5.27 0.27 3.78
C ILE A 168 -4.77 0.31 2.34
N ASP A 169 -5.59 -0.09 1.36
CA ASP A 169 -5.18 -0.15 -0.05
C ASP A 169 -4.71 1.22 -0.55
N GLU A 170 -5.49 2.28 -0.33
CA GLU A 170 -5.12 3.63 -0.77
C GLU A 170 -3.84 4.12 -0.08
N LYS A 171 -3.73 3.91 1.24
CA LYS A 171 -2.52 4.29 1.98
C LYS A 171 -1.28 3.51 1.55
N ILE A 172 -1.43 2.21 1.24
CA ILE A 172 -0.31 1.41 0.70
C ILE A 172 0.06 1.91 -0.69
N ASP A 173 -0.90 2.23 -1.55
CA ASP A 173 -0.62 2.79 -2.88
C ASP A 173 0.10 4.15 -2.79
N GLU A 174 -0.28 5.00 -1.84
CA GLU A 174 0.44 6.24 -1.55
C GLU A 174 1.86 5.98 -1.01
N LEU A 175 2.02 5.02 -0.11
CA LEU A 175 3.34 4.62 0.40
C LEU A 175 4.21 4.06 -0.71
N ILE A 176 3.68 3.19 -1.56
CA ILE A 176 4.39 2.65 -2.72
C ILE A 176 4.78 3.80 -3.66
N LYS A 177 3.88 4.70 -4.00
CA LYS A 177 4.18 5.89 -4.82
C LYS A 177 5.26 6.76 -4.19
N ASN A 178 5.18 7.02 -2.89
CA ASN A 178 6.10 7.89 -2.17
C ASN A 178 7.47 7.22 -1.90
N ASP A 179 7.49 5.94 -1.60
CA ASP A 179 8.73 5.19 -1.33
C ASP A 179 9.42 4.68 -2.60
N PHE A 180 8.67 4.33 -3.64
CA PHE A 180 9.18 3.79 -4.90
C PHE A 180 9.12 4.78 -6.06
N GLY A 181 8.25 5.80 -5.99
CA GLY A 181 7.98 6.65 -7.15
C GLY A 181 9.04 7.72 -7.41
N TYR A 182 9.62 8.37 -6.40
CA TYR A 182 10.34 9.61 -6.67
C TYR A 182 11.50 9.95 -5.72
N LYS A 183 11.62 9.31 -4.56
CA LYS A 183 12.71 9.59 -3.62
C LYS A 183 13.91 8.65 -3.74
N TRP A 184 13.75 7.50 -4.40
CA TRP A 184 14.71 6.41 -4.36
C TRP A 184 15.59 6.34 -5.60
N PHE A 185 15.02 6.60 -6.76
CA PHE A 185 15.79 6.74 -7.98
C PHE A 185 15.24 7.88 -8.85
N ASN A 186 16.15 8.50 -9.54
CA ASN A 186 15.91 9.52 -10.55
C ASN A 186 16.87 9.27 -11.71
N LEU A 187 16.79 10.08 -12.74
CA LEU A 187 17.65 9.92 -13.91
C LEU A 187 19.15 9.95 -13.56
N ASP A 188 19.55 10.73 -12.55
CA ASP A 188 20.96 10.87 -12.17
C ASP A 188 21.52 9.68 -11.39
N ASN A 189 20.71 9.04 -10.55
CA ASN A 189 21.17 7.93 -9.71
C ASN A 189 20.71 6.54 -10.19
N ALA A 190 19.94 6.45 -11.27
CA ALA A 190 19.31 5.22 -11.74
C ALA A 190 20.31 4.06 -11.94
N VAL A 191 21.49 4.34 -12.53
CA VAL A 191 22.53 3.32 -12.76
C VAL A 191 23.03 2.74 -11.44
N ASN A 192 23.27 3.60 -10.44
CA ASN A 192 23.75 3.16 -9.13
C ASN A 192 22.68 2.37 -8.39
N LYS A 193 21.43 2.84 -8.49
CA LYS A 193 20.29 2.13 -7.88
C LYS A 193 20.03 0.77 -8.50
N LEU A 194 20.15 0.66 -9.82
CA LEU A 194 19.99 -0.62 -10.50
C LEU A 194 21.08 -1.63 -10.05
N LYS A 195 22.33 -1.17 -9.90
CA LYS A 195 23.42 -2.00 -9.36
C LYS A 195 23.20 -2.37 -7.91
N GLU A 196 22.82 -1.40 -7.07
CA GLU A 196 22.52 -1.62 -5.65
C GLU A 196 21.44 -2.69 -5.47
N TYR A 197 20.40 -2.66 -6.30
CA TYR A 197 19.33 -3.67 -6.25
C TYR A 197 19.77 -5.04 -6.74
N ALA A 198 20.63 -5.11 -7.77
CA ALA A 198 21.24 -6.36 -8.20
C ALA A 198 22.15 -6.97 -7.13
N GLU A 199 22.98 -6.15 -6.46
CA GLU A 199 23.86 -6.58 -5.38
C GLU A 199 23.07 -7.03 -4.12
N GLN A 200 21.92 -6.43 -3.86
CA GLN A 200 21.03 -6.81 -2.76
C GLN A 200 20.11 -8.00 -3.08
N GLN A 201 20.34 -8.66 -4.23
CA GLN A 201 19.52 -9.79 -4.71
C GLN A 201 18.01 -9.44 -4.90
N ILE A 202 17.68 -8.17 -4.97
CA ILE A 202 16.35 -7.72 -5.39
C ILE A 202 16.13 -8.11 -6.86
N PHE A 203 17.23 -8.06 -7.64
CA PHE A 203 17.37 -8.74 -8.93
C PHE A 203 18.50 -9.76 -8.81
N SER A 204 18.37 -10.91 -9.46
CA SER A 204 19.52 -11.78 -9.61
C SER A 204 20.56 -11.10 -10.49
N VAL A 205 21.83 -11.13 -10.05
CA VAL A 205 22.96 -10.51 -10.80
C VAL A 205 23.13 -11.15 -12.18
N SER A 206 22.73 -12.42 -12.34
CA SER A 206 22.75 -13.12 -13.63
C SER A 206 21.65 -12.66 -14.60
N GLU A 207 20.68 -11.89 -14.12
CA GLU A 207 19.50 -11.47 -14.87
C GLU A 207 19.55 -9.99 -15.30
N TYR A 208 20.54 -9.25 -14.79
CA TYR A 208 20.78 -7.87 -15.18
C TYR A 208 21.90 -7.79 -16.21
N GLU A 209 21.53 -7.48 -17.44
CA GLU A 209 22.47 -7.28 -18.53
C GLU A 209 22.25 -5.93 -19.21
N CYS A 210 23.32 -5.17 -19.39
CA CYS A 210 23.32 -3.95 -20.22
C CYS A 210 24.26 -4.12 -21.39
N VAL A 211 23.73 -3.91 -22.60
CA VAL A 211 24.47 -3.88 -23.84
C VAL A 211 24.67 -2.44 -24.28
N GLY A 212 25.89 -2.09 -24.59
CA GLY A 212 26.26 -0.72 -24.95
C GLY A 212 26.84 0.06 -23.76
N PRO A 213 26.95 1.39 -23.87
CA PRO A 213 26.45 2.23 -24.96
C PRO A 213 27.26 2.12 -26.24
N GLU A 214 26.57 1.98 -27.38
CA GLU A 214 27.14 1.98 -28.71
C GLU A 214 26.97 3.33 -29.40
N TYR A 215 28.00 3.74 -30.13
CA TYR A 215 27.94 4.95 -30.94
C TYR A 215 27.29 4.64 -32.30
N LEU A 216 26.20 5.37 -32.62
CA LEU A 216 25.43 5.15 -33.85
C LEU A 216 25.72 6.18 -34.95
N GLY A 217 26.40 7.27 -34.65
CA GLY A 217 26.64 8.37 -35.60
C GLY A 217 26.17 9.71 -35.03
N TYR A 218 25.73 10.58 -35.90
CA TYR A 218 25.20 11.90 -35.55
C TYR A 218 23.74 12.02 -36.00
N ASP A 219 22.97 12.80 -35.24
CA ASP A 219 21.62 13.23 -35.66
C ASP A 219 21.68 14.29 -36.77
N ASN A 220 20.52 14.78 -37.19
CA ASN A 220 20.42 15.80 -38.24
C ASN A 220 20.98 17.16 -37.81
N ASP A 221 21.12 17.39 -36.52
CA ASP A 221 21.64 18.63 -35.92
C ASP A 221 23.15 18.53 -35.59
N GLY A 222 23.78 17.39 -35.90
CA GLY A 222 25.19 17.12 -35.64
C GLY A 222 25.54 16.67 -34.22
N ASN A 223 24.56 16.28 -33.40
CA ASN A 223 24.83 15.72 -32.08
C ASN A 223 25.11 14.23 -32.18
N PRO A 224 26.05 13.69 -31.37
CA PRO A 224 26.32 12.25 -31.36
C PRO A 224 25.14 11.46 -30.80
N ILE A 225 24.84 10.32 -31.42
CA ILE A 225 23.81 9.39 -30.97
C ILE A 225 24.47 8.18 -30.29
N TRP A 226 24.11 7.92 -29.05
CA TRP A 226 24.53 6.76 -28.28
C TRP A 226 23.31 5.93 -27.89
N ALA A 227 23.36 4.62 -28.17
CA ALA A 227 22.32 3.69 -27.79
C ALA A 227 22.75 2.78 -26.67
N CYS A 228 21.87 2.52 -25.72
CA CYS A 228 22.08 1.56 -24.64
C CYS A 228 20.82 0.73 -24.45
N ASN A 229 21.03 -0.58 -24.25
CA ASN A 229 19.96 -1.53 -23.97
C ASN A 229 20.23 -2.16 -22.59
N CYS A 230 19.22 -2.26 -21.76
CA CYS A 230 19.30 -3.01 -20.50
C CYS A 230 18.11 -3.94 -20.37
N SER A 231 18.36 -5.12 -19.85
CA SER A 231 17.35 -6.14 -19.56
C SER A 231 17.42 -6.60 -18.11
N LEU A 232 16.26 -6.92 -17.56
CA LEU A 232 16.07 -7.78 -16.39
C LEU A 232 15.44 -9.06 -16.92
N ILE A 233 16.20 -10.14 -16.88
CA ILE A 233 15.73 -11.43 -17.36
C ILE A 233 15.33 -12.24 -16.14
N ASN A 234 14.05 -12.54 -16.00
CA ASN A 234 13.60 -13.62 -15.15
C ASN A 234 12.87 -14.66 -15.99
N ASP A 235 12.76 -15.89 -15.50
CA ASP A 235 12.29 -17.05 -16.27
C ASP A 235 10.87 -16.90 -16.85
N THR A 236 10.12 -15.88 -16.48
CA THR A 236 8.72 -15.71 -16.88
C THR A 236 8.39 -14.42 -17.62
N THR A 237 9.14 -13.33 -17.33
CA THR A 237 8.91 -12.03 -17.99
C THR A 237 10.22 -11.25 -18.08
N GLY A 238 10.89 -11.32 -19.22
CA GLY A 238 12.02 -10.44 -19.47
C GLY A 238 11.55 -9.00 -19.68
N ILE A 239 11.97 -8.08 -18.83
CA ILE A 239 11.80 -6.65 -19.07
C ILE A 239 13.06 -6.16 -19.79
N MET A 240 12.86 -5.62 -20.99
CA MET A 240 13.94 -5.04 -21.76
C MET A 240 13.59 -3.62 -22.18
N ARG A 241 14.53 -2.69 -22.01
CA ARG A 241 14.37 -1.29 -22.40
C ARG A 241 15.60 -0.82 -23.15
N SER A 242 15.38 0.04 -24.11
CA SER A 242 16.41 0.61 -24.95
C SER A 242 16.24 2.13 -25.04
N VAL A 243 17.34 2.86 -24.99
CA VAL A 243 17.31 4.32 -25.08
C VAL A 243 18.44 4.83 -25.96
N MET A 244 18.15 5.88 -26.74
CA MET A 244 19.12 6.69 -27.45
C MET A 244 19.28 8.04 -26.76
N ALA A 245 20.52 8.52 -26.67
CA ALA A 245 20.83 9.83 -26.09
C ALA A 245 22.09 10.45 -26.72
N SER A 246 22.30 11.74 -26.50
CA SER A 246 23.43 12.49 -27.05
C SER A 246 24.78 12.15 -26.38
N SER A 247 24.78 11.42 -25.28
CA SER A 247 26.01 10.98 -24.62
C SER A 247 25.90 9.54 -24.10
N LYS A 248 27.06 8.87 -23.96
CA LYS A 248 27.17 7.55 -23.31
C LYS A 248 26.54 7.53 -21.91
N LYS A 249 26.80 8.60 -21.15
CA LYS A 249 26.35 8.70 -19.76
C LYS A 249 24.85 8.82 -19.68
N ASP A 250 24.25 9.64 -20.56
CA ASP A 250 22.81 9.87 -20.56
C ASP A 250 22.06 8.64 -21.08
N ALA A 251 22.57 7.95 -22.11
CA ALA A 251 22.00 6.70 -22.58
C ALA A 251 21.96 5.64 -21.46
N LYS A 252 23.05 5.47 -20.71
CA LYS A 252 23.08 4.55 -19.54
C LYS A 252 22.11 4.93 -18.44
N LYS A 253 22.05 6.22 -18.09
CA LYS A 253 21.14 6.71 -17.06
C LYS A 253 19.68 6.52 -17.47
N ALA A 254 19.36 6.88 -18.69
CA ALA A 254 18.01 6.86 -19.22
C ALA A 254 17.47 5.42 -19.30
N VAL A 255 18.26 4.47 -19.83
CA VAL A 255 17.82 3.08 -19.92
C VAL A 255 17.66 2.44 -18.53
N ALA A 256 18.58 2.70 -17.61
CA ALA A 256 18.47 2.22 -16.23
C ALA A 256 17.23 2.78 -15.53
N TYR A 257 16.93 4.06 -15.77
CA TYR A 257 15.74 4.72 -15.25
C TYR A 257 14.45 4.09 -15.79
N LEU A 258 14.35 3.88 -17.10
CA LEU A 258 13.18 3.22 -17.70
C LEU A 258 12.97 1.81 -17.17
N LEU A 259 14.06 1.04 -17.03
CA LEU A 259 13.99 -0.31 -16.52
C LEU A 259 13.47 -0.36 -15.08
N LEU A 260 13.93 0.56 -14.23
CA LEU A 260 13.43 0.71 -12.86
C LEU A 260 11.96 1.18 -12.84
N CYS A 261 11.58 2.12 -13.71
CA CYS A 261 10.18 2.56 -13.81
C CYS A 261 9.25 1.39 -14.14
N GLU A 262 9.62 0.56 -15.10
CA GLU A 262 8.81 -0.59 -15.50
C GLU A 262 8.76 -1.65 -14.40
N HIS A 263 9.91 -2.00 -13.84
CA HIS A 263 9.98 -3.01 -12.77
C HIS A 263 9.12 -2.62 -11.56
N TYR A 264 9.16 -1.35 -11.16
CA TYR A 264 8.38 -0.85 -10.04
C TYR A 264 6.99 -0.33 -10.43
N GLN A 265 6.62 -0.38 -11.72
CA GLN A 265 5.36 0.13 -12.26
C GLN A 265 5.09 1.59 -11.86
N VAL A 266 6.13 2.41 -11.91
CA VAL A 266 6.03 3.85 -11.63
C VAL A 266 6.06 4.67 -12.92
N GLN A 267 5.45 5.86 -12.86
CA GLN A 267 5.38 6.75 -14.02
C GLN A 267 6.76 7.26 -14.43
N ASN A 268 7.05 7.24 -15.73
CA ASN A 268 8.22 7.87 -16.33
C ASN A 268 8.08 9.40 -16.33
N GLN A 269 8.58 10.05 -15.29
CA GLN A 269 8.46 11.51 -15.09
C GLN A 269 9.34 12.34 -16.02
N TYR A 270 10.46 11.78 -16.46
CA TYR A 270 11.42 12.51 -17.30
C TYR A 270 11.13 12.37 -18.79
N GLY A 271 10.03 11.70 -19.15
CA GLY A 271 9.65 11.52 -20.56
C GLY A 271 10.71 10.77 -21.39
N VAL A 272 11.47 9.87 -20.75
CA VAL A 272 12.48 9.08 -21.46
C VAL A 272 11.78 8.13 -22.41
N ASN A 273 12.14 8.19 -23.70
CA ASN A 273 11.55 7.35 -24.71
C ASN A 273 12.22 5.98 -24.80
N ASP A 274 11.41 4.93 -24.85
CA ASP A 274 11.89 3.58 -25.17
C ASP A 274 12.11 3.46 -26.68
N SER A 275 13.33 3.17 -27.09
CA SER A 275 13.72 2.98 -28.48
C SER A 275 13.98 1.51 -28.84
N PHE A 276 13.35 0.56 -28.11
CA PHE A 276 13.57 -0.86 -28.30
C PHE A 276 13.29 -1.35 -29.72
N ASN A 277 12.32 -0.81 -30.41
CA ASN A 277 11.98 -1.15 -31.82
C ASN A 277 13.11 -0.92 -32.80
N TRP A 278 14.17 -0.19 -32.43
CA TRP A 278 15.33 0.09 -33.27
C TRP A 278 16.47 -0.92 -33.04
N TRP A 279 16.20 -2.04 -32.37
CA TRP A 279 17.17 -3.09 -32.13
C TRP A 279 16.79 -4.37 -32.85
N ILE A 280 17.78 -5.02 -33.46
CA ILE A 280 17.62 -6.29 -34.16
C ILE A 280 18.55 -7.35 -33.64
N TYR A 281 18.10 -8.60 -33.66
CA TYR A 281 18.95 -9.76 -33.39
C TYR A 281 19.78 -10.12 -34.63
N LYS A 282 21.10 -10.06 -34.51
CA LYS A 282 22.01 -10.45 -35.57
C LYS A 282 23.17 -11.27 -34.97
N ASN A 283 23.39 -12.48 -35.50
CA ASN A 283 24.45 -13.40 -35.03
C ASN A 283 24.39 -13.67 -33.50
N GLY A 284 23.19 -13.84 -32.95
CA GLY A 284 23.01 -14.12 -31.52
C GLY A 284 23.22 -12.91 -30.59
N LYS A 285 23.35 -11.72 -31.13
CA LYS A 285 23.50 -10.46 -30.37
C LYS A 285 22.45 -9.45 -30.77
N LEU A 286 21.97 -8.71 -29.79
CA LEU A 286 21.10 -7.58 -30.01
C LEU A 286 21.93 -6.38 -30.45
N ILE A 287 21.68 -5.83 -31.62
CA ILE A 287 22.36 -4.67 -32.17
C ILE A 287 21.38 -3.63 -32.68
N PRO A 288 21.70 -2.33 -32.65
CA PRO A 288 20.82 -1.29 -33.20
C PRO A 288 20.60 -1.47 -34.70
N ASP A 289 19.35 -1.33 -35.15
CA ASP A 289 19.03 -1.33 -36.58
C ASP A 289 19.32 0.06 -37.22
N ARG A 290 20.42 0.14 -37.94
CA ARG A 290 20.86 1.37 -38.58
C ARG A 290 20.03 1.77 -39.83
N LYS A 291 19.08 0.95 -40.27
CA LYS A 291 18.32 1.20 -41.50
C LYS A 291 17.10 2.10 -41.30
N GLU A 292 16.49 2.08 -40.11
CA GLU A 292 15.32 2.90 -39.80
C GLU A 292 15.64 4.35 -39.41
N ASN A 293 16.88 4.65 -39.07
CA ASN A 293 17.31 5.99 -38.64
C ASN A 293 17.42 7.05 -39.75
N LYS A 294 17.01 6.75 -40.97
CA LYS A 294 17.15 7.70 -42.11
C LYS A 294 15.96 8.62 -42.35
N GLY A 295 14.95 8.62 -41.52
CA GLY A 295 13.73 9.37 -41.82
C GLY A 295 12.90 9.95 -40.66
N GLU A 296 13.15 9.63 -39.42
CA GLU A 296 12.38 10.19 -38.29
C GLU A 296 13.21 11.18 -37.48
N LYS A 297 12.65 12.38 -37.28
CA LYS A 297 13.20 13.38 -36.33
C LYS A 297 13.15 12.80 -34.94
N ILE A 298 14.31 12.63 -34.34
CA ILE A 298 14.47 12.33 -32.89
C ILE A 298 14.18 13.60 -32.10
#